data_f4b19df40fd298b15471f2edbe17a2ad
#
_entry.id   f4b19df40fd298b15471f2edbe17a2ad
#
_cell.length_a   1.000
_cell.length_b   1.000
_cell.length_c   1.000
_cell.angle_alpha   90.00
_cell.angle_beta   90.00
_cell.angle_gamma   90.00
#
_symmetry.space_group_name_H-M   'P 1'
#
loop_
_entity.id
_entity.type
_entity.pdbx_description
1 polymer ?
#
loop_
_entity_poly.entity_id
_entity_poly.type
_entity_poly.pdbx_seq_one_letter_code
_entity_poly.pdbx_strand_id
1 'polypeptide(L)'
;RHHGASQPASMTGTPLLEFAPLTEGVLLKRYKRFLADVELADGEVVTAHCANTGPMTGVLHPGGRVRLRYAPSPKRKLAWTWEQAEVPGADGSLCWVGVNTALPNRLIRAAIEAGCLEEQLGAISTIRPEVAYGENRRSRIDLLLSPTETNPDQRSIYLEVKNTTWSEGTTALFPDTVTERGQKHLVELMGVLPGSRAVLVPCLSRDDVDAFAPGDEADPRYGELFREAQAAGVEILPCCFRFEAGRISWQGLRGVKARN
;
A
#
# COMPACT_ATOMS: atom_id res chain seq x y z
N ARG A 1 -19.61 35.22 -19.35
CA ARG A 1 -19.54 34.85 -17.93
C ARG A 1 -19.01 33.43 -17.88
N HIS A 2 -17.67 33.31 -17.68
CA HIS A 2 -17.06 32.01 -17.47
C HIS A 2 -17.39 31.55 -16.04
N HIS A 3 -18.22 30.53 -15.90
CA HIS A 3 -18.32 29.79 -14.66
C HIS A 3 -17.04 28.94 -14.58
N GLY A 4 -16.06 29.44 -13.85
CA GLY A 4 -14.92 28.61 -13.46
C GLY A 4 -15.43 27.46 -12.63
N ALA A 5 -15.30 26.22 -13.14
CA ALA A 5 -15.52 25.05 -12.32
C ALA A 5 -14.54 25.13 -11.14
N SER A 6 -15.05 25.26 -9.92
CA SER A 6 -14.22 25.19 -8.72
C SER A 6 -13.57 23.82 -8.71
N GLN A 7 -12.23 23.77 -8.68
CA GLN A 7 -11.54 22.53 -8.44
C GLN A 7 -12.01 21.96 -7.09
N PRO A 8 -12.31 20.66 -7.00
CA PRO A 8 -12.66 20.08 -5.71
C PRO A 8 -11.56 20.35 -4.71
N ALA A 9 -11.92 20.67 -3.48
CA ALA A 9 -10.96 20.89 -2.41
C ALA A 9 -10.06 19.66 -2.29
N SER A 10 -8.74 19.90 -2.12
CA SER A 10 -7.78 18.83 -1.90
C SER A 10 -8.19 18.02 -0.67
N MET A 11 -8.20 16.70 -0.79
CA MET A 11 -8.44 15.79 0.32
C MET A 11 -7.18 15.41 1.09
N THR A 12 -6.02 15.98 0.71
CA THR A 12 -4.74 15.75 1.38
C THR A 12 -4.84 16.07 2.86
N GLY A 13 -4.36 15.15 3.69
CA GLY A 13 -4.43 15.25 5.15
C GLY A 13 -5.67 14.62 5.77
N THR A 14 -6.61 14.10 4.97
CA THR A 14 -7.79 13.41 5.49
C THR A 14 -7.37 12.18 6.30
N PRO A 15 -7.71 12.11 7.61
CA PRO A 15 -7.45 10.91 8.40
C PRO A 15 -8.30 9.74 7.89
N LEU A 16 -7.68 8.59 7.69
CA LEU A 16 -8.37 7.38 7.21
C LEU A 16 -8.48 6.30 8.27
N LEU A 17 -7.43 6.12 9.06
CA LEU A 17 -7.43 5.22 10.22
C LEU A 17 -6.92 5.99 11.43
N GLU A 18 -7.61 5.84 12.54
CA GLU A 18 -7.21 6.36 13.85
C GLU A 18 -7.18 5.21 14.85
N PHE A 19 -6.19 5.19 15.72
CA PHE A 19 -5.96 4.11 16.66
C PHE A 19 -5.24 4.62 17.90
N ALA A 20 -5.21 3.81 18.96
CA ALA A 20 -4.44 4.13 20.15
C ALA A 20 -2.96 4.35 19.75
N PRO A 21 -2.28 5.36 20.33
CA PRO A 21 -0.91 5.67 19.95
C PRO A 21 0.01 4.45 20.03
N LEU A 22 0.80 4.26 18.96
CA LEU A 22 1.78 3.18 18.90
C LEU A 22 2.93 3.45 19.87
N THR A 23 3.56 2.39 20.34
CA THR A 23 4.70 2.46 21.26
C THR A 23 5.99 2.48 20.47
N GLU A 24 6.87 3.47 20.72
CA GLU A 24 8.17 3.54 20.07
C GLU A 24 9.19 2.65 20.76
N GLY A 25 10.12 2.13 19.96
CA GLY A 25 11.26 1.37 20.43
C GLY A 25 12.38 1.40 19.42
N VAL A 26 13.44 0.66 19.71
CA VAL A 26 14.62 0.52 18.83
C VAL A 26 14.67 -0.93 18.36
N LEU A 27 14.74 -1.11 17.03
CA LEU A 27 14.87 -2.44 16.44
C LEU A 27 16.25 -3.01 16.77
N LEU A 28 16.27 -4.17 17.42
CA LEU A 28 17.51 -4.91 17.68
C LEU A 28 17.84 -5.86 16.54
N LYS A 29 16.87 -6.71 16.17
CA LYS A 29 17.00 -7.65 15.05
C LYS A 29 15.65 -8.13 14.56
N ARG A 30 15.59 -8.48 13.29
CA ARG A 30 14.52 -9.26 12.68
C ARG A 30 15.07 -10.66 12.38
N TYR A 31 14.30 -11.70 12.68
CA TYR A 31 14.73 -13.09 12.46
C TYR A 31 13.54 -13.97 12.10
N LYS A 32 13.82 -15.11 11.48
CA LYS A 32 12.81 -16.04 10.97
C LYS A 32 11.75 -15.39 10.10
N ARG A 33 12.06 -14.22 9.51
CA ARG A 33 11.19 -13.37 8.68
C ARG A 33 10.02 -12.72 9.41
N PHE A 34 9.41 -13.37 10.40
CA PHE A 34 8.19 -12.90 11.04
C PHE A 34 8.36 -12.48 12.50
N LEU A 35 9.58 -12.40 13.00
CA LEU A 35 9.88 -11.97 14.37
C LEU A 35 10.81 -10.77 14.38
N ALA A 36 10.58 -9.85 15.31
CA ALA A 36 11.44 -8.70 15.56
C ALA A 36 11.60 -8.47 17.05
N ASP A 37 12.86 -8.37 17.51
CA ASP A 37 13.16 -7.97 18.88
C ASP A 37 13.36 -6.47 18.92
N VAL A 38 12.66 -5.82 19.86
CA VAL A 38 12.61 -4.36 19.99
C VAL A 38 12.85 -3.99 21.43
N GLU A 39 13.77 -3.02 21.68
CA GLU A 39 13.99 -2.45 22.99
C GLU A 39 13.11 -1.23 23.18
N LEU A 40 12.26 -1.26 24.21
CA LEU A 40 11.38 -0.15 24.58
C LEU A 40 12.13 0.89 25.40
N ALA A 41 11.50 2.05 25.62
CA ALA A 41 12.13 3.19 26.31
C ALA A 41 12.59 2.86 27.74
N ASP A 42 11.92 1.91 28.43
CA ASP A 42 12.28 1.47 29.76
C ASP A 42 13.40 0.41 29.80
N GLY A 43 13.94 0.03 28.64
CA GLY A 43 14.94 -1.02 28.49
C GLY A 43 14.40 -2.44 28.35
N GLU A 44 13.09 -2.62 28.49
CA GLU A 44 12.46 -3.93 28.26
C GLU A 44 12.61 -4.33 26.79
N VAL A 45 13.01 -5.57 26.54
CA VAL A 45 13.05 -6.14 25.18
C VAL A 45 11.81 -6.99 24.96
N VAL A 46 11.06 -6.65 23.92
CA VAL A 46 9.86 -7.39 23.52
C VAL A 46 10.06 -8.03 22.16
N THR A 47 9.37 -9.14 21.92
CA THR A 47 9.32 -9.77 20.60
C THR A 47 8.01 -9.39 19.93
N ALA A 48 8.11 -8.76 18.76
CA ALA A 48 6.96 -8.36 17.96
C ALA A 48 6.78 -9.27 16.75
N HIS A 49 5.53 -9.44 16.35
CA HIS A 49 5.20 -10.07 15.08
C HIS A 49 5.54 -9.12 13.93
N CYS A 50 6.30 -9.60 12.94
CA CYS A 50 6.56 -8.91 11.69
C CYS A 50 5.68 -9.52 10.60
N ALA A 51 4.63 -8.83 10.20
CA ALA A 51 3.70 -9.32 9.17
C ALA A 51 4.32 -9.31 7.77
N ASN A 52 5.33 -8.47 7.54
CA ASN A 52 6.05 -8.39 6.28
C ASN A 52 7.14 -9.47 6.25
N THR A 53 6.94 -10.52 5.44
CA THR A 53 7.88 -11.63 5.31
C THR A 53 8.86 -11.47 4.15
N GLY A 54 8.77 -10.39 3.38
CA GLY A 54 9.69 -10.06 2.30
C GLY A 54 11.01 -9.50 2.80
N PRO A 55 11.91 -9.07 1.90
CA PRO A 55 13.24 -8.58 2.27
C PRO A 55 13.22 -7.23 2.98
N MET A 56 12.14 -6.48 2.91
CA MET A 56 12.00 -5.13 3.50
C MET A 56 13.13 -4.19 3.09
N THR A 57 13.46 -4.19 1.80
CA THR A 57 14.57 -3.43 1.23
C THR A 57 14.45 -1.95 1.57
N GLY A 58 15.51 -1.40 2.15
CA GLY A 58 15.59 0.01 2.51
C GLY A 58 14.83 0.42 3.77
N VAL A 59 14.12 -0.51 4.43
CA VAL A 59 13.34 -0.20 5.64
C VAL A 59 13.69 -1.07 6.84
N LEU A 60 14.57 -2.03 6.66
CA LEU A 60 15.06 -2.90 7.73
C LEU A 60 16.40 -2.36 8.24
N HIS A 61 16.38 -1.59 9.34
CA HIS A 61 17.55 -0.97 9.93
C HIS A 61 17.66 -1.30 11.41
N PRO A 62 18.44 -2.34 11.80
CA PRO A 62 18.78 -2.57 13.21
C PRO A 62 19.42 -1.31 13.81
N GLY A 63 18.97 -0.91 15.02
CA GLY A 63 19.33 0.33 15.63
C GLY A 63 18.41 1.51 15.27
N GLY A 64 17.55 1.36 14.28
CA GLY A 64 16.56 2.36 13.90
C GLY A 64 15.33 2.36 14.81
N ARG A 65 14.62 3.48 14.80
CA ARG A 65 13.37 3.62 15.58
C ARG A 65 12.24 2.89 14.87
N VAL A 66 11.39 2.24 15.66
CA VAL A 66 10.20 1.55 15.18
C VAL A 66 9.01 1.89 16.06
N ARG A 67 7.81 1.66 15.54
CA ARG A 67 6.56 1.79 16.30
C ARG A 67 5.82 0.46 16.29
N LEU A 68 5.38 0.07 17.48
CA LEU A 68 4.70 -1.21 17.73
C LEU A 68 3.27 -0.96 18.21
N ARG A 69 2.37 -1.84 17.80
CA ARG A 69 1.03 -1.92 18.36
C ARG A 69 0.99 -2.98 19.44
N TYR A 70 0.50 -2.60 20.63
CA TYR A 70 0.24 -3.55 21.72
C TYR A 70 -1.21 -4.00 21.67
N ALA A 71 -1.45 -5.27 21.44
CA ALA A 71 -2.79 -5.86 21.36
C ALA A 71 -2.75 -7.30 21.88
N PRO A 72 -2.67 -7.46 23.20
CA PRO A 72 -2.66 -8.79 23.81
C PRO A 72 -4.01 -9.49 23.59
N SER A 73 -3.98 -10.79 23.34
CA SER A 73 -5.19 -11.60 23.15
C SER A 73 -4.85 -13.05 23.48
N PRO A 74 -5.77 -13.81 24.09
CA PRO A 74 -5.57 -15.25 24.33
C PRO A 74 -5.32 -16.04 23.04
N LYS A 75 -5.79 -15.53 21.91
CA LYS A 75 -5.63 -16.15 20.58
C LYS A 75 -4.32 -15.80 19.89
N ARG A 76 -3.59 -14.80 20.39
CA ARG A 76 -2.34 -14.32 19.78
C ARG A 76 -1.16 -14.80 20.62
N LYS A 77 -0.17 -15.40 19.94
CA LYS A 77 1.08 -15.81 20.60
C LYS A 77 1.94 -14.62 21.01
N LEU A 78 1.94 -13.55 20.21
CA LEU A 78 2.69 -12.33 20.47
C LEU A 78 1.73 -11.16 20.67
N ALA A 79 1.94 -10.39 21.75
CA ALA A 79 1.12 -9.23 22.07
C ALA A 79 1.45 -8.01 21.23
N TRP A 80 2.66 -7.94 20.68
CA TRP A 80 3.17 -6.80 19.93
C TRP A 80 3.19 -7.09 18.44
N THR A 81 2.87 -6.08 17.64
CA THR A 81 2.98 -6.11 16.18
C THR A 81 3.81 -4.92 15.71
N TRP A 82 4.78 -5.18 14.85
CA TRP A 82 5.59 -4.13 14.23
C TRP A 82 4.78 -3.46 13.12
N GLU A 83 4.49 -2.16 13.33
CA GLU A 83 3.64 -1.37 12.43
C GLU A 83 4.43 -0.42 11.54
N GLN A 84 5.46 0.24 12.08
CA GLN A 84 6.17 1.31 11.37
C GLN A 84 7.66 1.29 11.67
N ALA A 85 8.47 1.71 10.68
CA ALA A 85 9.90 1.92 10.80
C ALA A 85 10.26 3.35 10.37
N GLU A 86 11.16 4.00 11.12
CA GLU A 86 11.70 5.31 10.75
C GLU A 86 12.96 5.12 9.90
N VAL A 87 12.97 5.69 8.72
CA VAL A 87 14.06 5.53 7.75
C VAL A 87 14.46 6.88 7.15
N PRO A 88 15.72 7.06 6.68
CA PRO A 88 16.09 8.28 5.99
C PRO A 88 15.44 8.34 4.59
N GLY A 89 14.91 9.51 4.23
CA GLY A 89 14.45 9.83 2.90
C GLY A 89 15.58 10.32 2.00
N ALA A 90 15.23 10.73 0.78
CA ALA A 90 16.20 11.17 -0.24
C ALA A 90 17.03 12.39 0.19
N ASP A 91 16.45 13.29 0.97
CA ASP A 91 17.10 14.51 1.48
C ASP A 91 17.77 14.29 2.83
N GLY A 92 17.80 13.08 3.36
CA GLY A 92 18.33 12.76 4.68
C GLY A 92 17.36 12.99 5.84
N SER A 93 16.22 13.63 5.62
CA SER A 93 15.14 13.73 6.61
C SER A 93 14.56 12.35 6.91
N LEU A 94 14.15 12.13 8.16
CA LEU A 94 13.57 10.87 8.58
C LEU A 94 12.09 10.78 8.18
N CYS A 95 11.67 9.60 7.75
CA CYS A 95 10.31 9.31 7.34
C CYS A 95 9.81 8.04 8.02
N TRP A 96 8.57 8.06 8.50
CA TRP A 96 7.92 6.86 9.02
C TRP A 96 7.26 6.06 7.89
N VAL A 97 7.62 4.79 7.80
CA VAL A 97 7.17 3.88 6.76
C VAL A 97 6.31 2.78 7.37
N GLY A 98 5.15 2.53 6.80
CA GLY A 98 4.26 1.45 7.21
C GLY A 98 4.75 0.09 6.73
N VAL A 99 5.00 -0.83 7.67
CA VAL A 99 5.55 -2.16 7.35
C VAL A 99 4.56 -3.31 7.56
N ASN A 100 3.40 -3.04 8.16
CA ASN A 100 2.38 -4.07 8.37
C ASN A 100 1.58 -4.32 7.09
N THR A 101 1.79 -5.48 6.48
CA THR A 101 1.16 -5.85 5.20
C THR A 101 -0.34 -6.14 5.32
N ALA A 102 -0.90 -6.19 6.53
CA ALA A 102 -2.34 -6.33 6.74
C ALA A 102 -3.12 -5.00 6.61
N LEU A 103 -2.43 -3.85 6.61
CA LEU A 103 -3.10 -2.54 6.56
C LEU A 103 -3.44 -2.01 5.16
N PRO A 104 -2.64 -2.24 4.10
CA PRO A 104 -2.88 -1.58 2.82
C PRO A 104 -4.29 -1.75 2.27
N ASN A 105 -4.87 -2.94 2.33
CA ASN A 105 -6.24 -3.17 1.85
C ASN A 105 -7.27 -2.35 2.64
N ARG A 106 -7.09 -2.22 3.95
CA ARG A 106 -7.95 -1.38 4.79
C ARG A 106 -7.81 0.11 4.47
N LEU A 107 -6.58 0.57 4.21
CA LEU A 107 -6.31 1.96 3.85
C LEU A 107 -6.95 2.33 2.52
N ILE A 108 -6.80 1.48 1.51
CA ILE A 108 -7.40 1.75 0.20
C ILE A 108 -8.92 1.71 0.29
N ARG A 109 -9.50 0.76 1.01
CA ARG A 109 -10.94 0.73 1.25
C ARG A 109 -11.42 2.01 1.94
N ALA A 110 -10.74 2.44 2.99
CA ALA A 110 -11.07 3.66 3.70
C ALA A 110 -10.97 4.89 2.79
N ALA A 111 -9.96 4.96 1.93
CA ALA A 111 -9.79 6.04 0.95
C ALA A 111 -10.95 6.07 -0.05
N ILE A 112 -11.40 4.92 -0.55
CA ILE A 112 -12.56 4.83 -1.45
C ILE A 112 -13.84 5.29 -0.73
N GLU A 113 -14.08 4.81 0.46
CA GLU A 113 -15.26 5.17 1.26
C GLU A 113 -15.29 6.66 1.61
N ALA A 114 -14.14 7.28 1.82
CA ALA A 114 -14.02 8.72 2.09
C ALA A 114 -14.13 9.58 0.82
N GLY A 115 -14.15 9.00 -0.37
CA GLY A 115 -14.26 9.74 -1.63
C GLY A 115 -12.92 10.21 -2.19
N CYS A 116 -11.79 9.76 -1.64
CA CYS A 116 -10.45 10.18 -2.10
C CYS A 116 -10.14 9.77 -3.54
N LEU A 117 -10.81 8.76 -4.06
CA LEU A 117 -10.59 8.21 -5.41
C LEU A 117 -11.82 8.39 -6.32
N GLU A 118 -12.76 9.25 -5.95
CA GLU A 118 -14.00 9.40 -6.72
C GLU A 118 -13.77 9.93 -8.13
N GLU A 119 -12.79 10.82 -8.33
CA GLU A 119 -12.46 11.32 -9.68
C GLU A 119 -11.98 10.20 -10.61
N GLN A 120 -11.26 9.21 -10.07
CA GLN A 120 -10.68 8.11 -10.85
C GLN A 120 -11.65 6.96 -11.03
N LEU A 121 -12.35 6.58 -9.98
CA LEU A 121 -13.20 5.38 -9.97
C LEU A 121 -14.68 5.68 -10.22
N GLY A 122 -15.10 6.95 -10.05
CA GLY A 122 -16.50 7.31 -10.03
C GLY A 122 -17.15 6.91 -8.72
N ALA A 123 -18.47 7.08 -8.64
CA ALA A 123 -19.25 6.73 -7.46
C ALA A 123 -19.38 5.20 -7.34
N ILE A 124 -19.07 4.68 -6.15
CA ILE A 124 -19.05 3.24 -5.88
C ILE A 124 -20.18 2.88 -4.92
N SER A 125 -20.95 1.84 -5.27
CA SER A 125 -22.05 1.35 -4.44
C SER A 125 -21.64 0.26 -3.47
N THR A 126 -20.81 -0.70 -3.90
CA THR A 126 -20.38 -1.82 -3.06
C THR A 126 -18.89 -2.08 -3.19
N ILE A 127 -18.30 -2.52 -2.09
CA ILE A 127 -16.90 -2.94 -2.01
C ILE A 127 -16.90 -4.35 -1.43
N ARG A 128 -16.44 -5.33 -2.21
CA ARG A 128 -16.36 -6.73 -1.76
C ARG A 128 -14.91 -7.17 -1.70
N PRO A 129 -14.40 -7.58 -0.52
CA PRO A 129 -13.03 -8.05 -0.38
C PRO A 129 -12.88 -9.51 -0.80
N GLU A 130 -11.68 -9.88 -1.24
CA GLU A 130 -11.25 -11.25 -1.41
C GLU A 130 -12.15 -12.10 -2.32
N VAL A 131 -12.51 -11.55 -3.49
CA VAL A 131 -13.37 -12.26 -4.46
C VAL A 131 -12.53 -13.13 -5.39
N ALA A 132 -12.93 -14.39 -5.53
CA ALA A 132 -12.24 -15.34 -6.42
C ALA A 132 -12.38 -14.92 -7.89
N TYR A 133 -11.27 -14.98 -8.62
CA TYR A 133 -11.22 -14.67 -10.05
C TYR A 133 -10.00 -15.33 -10.71
N GLY A 134 -9.78 -15.04 -11.99
CA GLY A 134 -8.66 -15.57 -12.74
C GLY A 134 -8.89 -17.00 -13.21
N GLU A 135 -7.84 -17.63 -13.73
CA GLU A 135 -7.88 -18.98 -14.25
C GLU A 135 -8.30 -19.97 -13.17
N ASN A 136 -9.37 -20.72 -13.44
CA ASN A 136 -9.98 -21.68 -12.50
C ASN A 136 -10.36 -21.06 -11.15
N ARG A 137 -10.54 -19.74 -11.09
CA ARG A 137 -10.87 -18.99 -9.86
C ARG A 137 -9.87 -19.22 -8.73
N ARG A 138 -8.61 -19.42 -9.07
CA ARG A 138 -7.55 -19.72 -8.08
C ARG A 138 -6.99 -18.49 -7.40
N SER A 139 -7.17 -17.30 -7.98
CA SER A 139 -6.73 -16.05 -7.38
C SER A 139 -7.88 -15.34 -6.72
N ARG A 140 -7.55 -14.42 -5.81
CA ARG A 140 -8.52 -13.55 -5.15
C ARG A 140 -8.13 -12.11 -5.40
N ILE A 141 -9.07 -11.34 -5.91
CA ILE A 141 -8.87 -9.89 -6.03
C ILE A 141 -8.99 -9.26 -4.64
N ASP A 142 -8.17 -8.27 -4.34
CA ASP A 142 -8.22 -7.60 -3.04
C ASP A 142 -9.57 -6.92 -2.81
N LEU A 143 -10.03 -6.15 -3.79
CA LEU A 143 -11.33 -5.48 -3.76
C LEU A 143 -12.03 -5.59 -5.11
N LEU A 144 -13.28 -5.98 -5.09
CA LEU A 144 -14.17 -5.90 -6.25
C LEU A 144 -15.20 -4.80 -6.00
N LEU A 145 -15.19 -3.76 -6.83
CA LEU A 145 -16.05 -2.59 -6.70
C LEU A 145 -17.18 -2.63 -7.71
N SER A 146 -18.37 -2.29 -7.25
CA SER A 146 -19.53 -2.10 -8.14
C SER A 146 -19.88 -0.61 -8.19
N PRO A 147 -20.06 -0.03 -9.40
CA PRO A 147 -20.41 1.36 -9.54
C PRO A 147 -21.87 1.61 -9.11
N THR A 148 -22.18 2.85 -8.73
CA THR A 148 -23.56 3.30 -8.58
C THR A 148 -24.22 3.43 -9.95
N GLU A 149 -25.56 3.54 -9.98
CA GLU A 149 -26.32 3.75 -11.23
C GLU A 149 -25.94 5.06 -11.92
N THR A 150 -25.44 6.06 -11.17
CA THR A 150 -25.06 7.37 -11.71
C THR A 150 -23.62 7.41 -12.22
N ASN A 151 -22.82 6.38 -11.94
CA ASN A 151 -21.45 6.32 -12.44
C ASN A 151 -21.48 6.19 -13.98
N PRO A 152 -20.80 7.07 -14.73
CA PRO A 152 -20.75 6.99 -16.20
C PRO A 152 -20.21 5.68 -16.73
N ASP A 153 -19.30 5.03 -16.00
CA ASP A 153 -18.77 3.71 -16.33
C ASP A 153 -19.43 2.67 -15.43
N GLN A 154 -20.22 1.78 -16.03
CA GLN A 154 -21.00 0.78 -15.31
C GLN A 154 -20.27 -0.55 -15.15
N ARG A 155 -19.02 -0.63 -15.58
CA ARG A 155 -18.23 -1.85 -15.41
C ARG A 155 -17.82 -2.06 -13.97
N SER A 156 -17.80 -3.31 -13.52
CA SER A 156 -17.17 -3.67 -12.24
C SER A 156 -15.67 -3.37 -12.27
N ILE A 157 -15.09 -3.10 -11.11
CA ILE A 157 -13.67 -2.74 -11.00
C ILE A 157 -12.97 -3.80 -10.15
N TYR A 158 -12.01 -4.47 -10.77
CA TYR A 158 -11.08 -5.39 -10.09
C TYR A 158 -9.87 -4.59 -9.65
N LEU A 159 -9.67 -4.48 -8.33
CA LEU A 159 -8.65 -3.62 -7.74
C LEU A 159 -7.70 -4.47 -6.90
N GLU A 160 -6.42 -4.42 -7.26
CA GLU A 160 -5.33 -5.12 -6.57
C GLU A 160 -4.44 -4.10 -5.87
N VAL A 161 -4.13 -4.36 -4.60
CA VAL A 161 -3.31 -3.48 -3.76
C VAL A 161 -1.93 -4.10 -3.57
N LYS A 162 -0.88 -3.29 -3.72
CA LYS A 162 0.50 -3.70 -3.47
C LYS A 162 1.16 -2.74 -2.48
N ASN A 163 1.51 -3.24 -1.29
CA ASN A 163 2.22 -2.42 -0.32
C ASN A 163 3.61 -2.05 -0.88
N THR A 164 3.92 -0.76 -0.90
CA THR A 164 5.13 -0.21 -1.51
C THR A 164 5.89 0.59 -0.47
N THR A 165 7.04 0.07 -0.04
CA THR A 165 7.88 0.67 1.01
C THR A 165 9.28 1.01 0.53
N TRP A 166 9.75 0.38 -0.54
CA TRP A 166 11.07 0.62 -1.12
C TRP A 166 11.06 1.91 -1.93
N SER A 167 12.11 2.70 -1.83
CA SER A 167 12.29 3.91 -2.64
C SER A 167 13.75 4.08 -3.04
N GLU A 168 13.96 4.70 -4.20
CA GLU A 168 15.23 5.24 -4.62
C GLU A 168 15.01 6.72 -4.96
N GLY A 169 15.76 7.60 -4.28
CA GLY A 169 15.44 9.01 -4.33
C GLY A 169 14.02 9.25 -3.85
N THR A 170 13.22 9.99 -4.61
CA THR A 170 11.81 10.26 -4.31
C THR A 170 10.85 9.36 -5.08
N THR A 171 11.34 8.30 -5.72
CA THR A 171 10.52 7.33 -6.46
C THR A 171 10.29 6.08 -5.60
N ALA A 172 9.03 5.79 -5.32
CA ALA A 172 8.63 4.53 -4.69
C ALA A 172 8.65 3.40 -5.71
N LEU A 173 9.12 2.23 -5.31
CA LEU A 173 9.34 1.08 -6.19
C LEU A 173 8.67 -0.18 -5.64
N PHE A 174 8.05 -0.94 -6.53
CA PHE A 174 7.53 -2.28 -6.25
C PHE A 174 7.75 -3.17 -7.48
N PRO A 175 8.16 -4.42 -7.33
CA PRO A 175 8.51 -5.11 -6.09
C PRO A 175 9.96 -4.84 -5.66
N ASP A 176 10.29 -5.25 -4.44
CA ASP A 176 11.66 -5.19 -3.91
C ASP A 176 12.41 -6.53 -4.01
N THR A 177 11.77 -7.54 -4.59
CA THR A 177 12.31 -8.87 -4.87
C THR A 177 11.52 -9.50 -6.02
N VAL A 178 12.00 -10.61 -6.57
CA VAL A 178 11.24 -11.38 -7.57
C VAL A 178 9.92 -11.86 -6.95
N THR A 179 8.81 -11.57 -7.63
CA THR A 179 7.47 -11.96 -7.19
C THR A 179 6.67 -12.62 -8.30
N GLU A 180 6.72 -13.95 -8.36
CA GLU A 180 5.91 -14.70 -9.34
C GLU A 180 4.42 -14.46 -9.14
N ARG A 181 3.99 -14.35 -7.87
CA ARG A 181 2.61 -14.02 -7.53
C ARG A 181 2.20 -12.64 -8.06
N GLY A 182 3.05 -11.64 -7.92
CA GLY A 182 2.79 -10.29 -8.45
C GLY A 182 2.71 -10.28 -9.97
N GLN A 183 3.60 -11.03 -10.65
CA GLN A 183 3.56 -11.21 -12.09
C GLN A 183 2.22 -11.82 -12.54
N LYS A 184 1.78 -12.87 -11.86
CA LYS A 184 0.51 -13.53 -12.12
C LYS A 184 -0.69 -12.57 -11.96
N HIS A 185 -0.68 -11.75 -10.92
CA HIS A 185 -1.74 -10.77 -10.69
C HIS A 185 -1.85 -9.75 -11.83
N LEU A 186 -0.74 -9.32 -12.43
CA LEU A 186 -0.77 -8.43 -13.59
C LEU A 186 -1.44 -9.10 -14.81
N VAL A 187 -1.11 -10.37 -15.06
CA VAL A 187 -1.72 -11.14 -16.14
C VAL A 187 -3.23 -11.29 -15.91
N GLU A 188 -3.63 -11.59 -14.68
CA GLU A 188 -5.04 -11.77 -14.34
C GLU A 188 -5.83 -10.45 -14.42
N LEU A 189 -5.22 -9.32 -14.06
CA LEU A 189 -5.84 -8.01 -14.24
C LEU A 189 -6.07 -7.70 -15.72
N MET A 190 -5.11 -8.00 -16.59
CA MET A 190 -5.31 -7.87 -18.03
C MET A 190 -6.46 -8.75 -18.52
N GLY A 191 -6.62 -9.91 -17.91
CA GLY A 191 -7.64 -10.91 -18.29
C GLY A 191 -9.09 -10.46 -18.03
N VAL A 192 -9.35 -9.48 -17.20
CA VAL A 192 -10.72 -8.99 -16.95
C VAL A 192 -11.13 -7.89 -17.92
N LEU A 193 -10.19 -7.36 -18.70
CA LEU A 193 -10.45 -6.34 -19.72
C LEU A 193 -11.07 -6.96 -20.97
N PRO A 194 -11.88 -6.23 -21.74
CA PRO A 194 -12.43 -4.90 -21.48
C PRO A 194 -13.79 -4.93 -20.75
N GLY A 195 -14.35 -6.10 -20.47
CA GLY A 195 -15.67 -6.24 -19.84
C GLY A 195 -15.75 -5.66 -18.43
N SER A 196 -14.65 -5.68 -17.72
CA SER A 196 -14.48 -5.02 -16.41
C SER A 196 -13.30 -4.05 -16.46
N ARG A 197 -13.22 -3.15 -15.50
CA ARG A 197 -12.03 -2.30 -15.27
C ARG A 197 -11.06 -3.08 -14.39
N ALA A 198 -9.78 -2.86 -14.62
CA ALA A 198 -8.71 -3.41 -13.82
C ALA A 198 -7.86 -2.25 -13.30
N VAL A 199 -7.63 -2.22 -11.98
CA VAL A 199 -6.89 -1.16 -11.31
C VAL A 199 -5.83 -1.77 -10.41
N LEU A 200 -4.59 -1.38 -10.60
CA LEU A 200 -3.48 -1.69 -9.71
C LEU A 200 -3.22 -0.47 -8.84
N VAL A 201 -3.23 -0.68 -7.53
CA VAL A 201 -2.99 0.37 -6.55
C VAL A 201 -1.70 0.10 -5.78
N PRO A 202 -0.57 0.68 -6.18
CA PRO A 202 0.59 0.76 -5.30
C PRO A 202 0.21 1.59 -4.07
N CYS A 203 0.22 0.95 -2.90
CA CYS A 203 -0.03 1.61 -1.63
C CYS A 203 1.31 2.14 -1.12
N LEU A 204 1.57 3.42 -1.34
CA LEU A 204 2.83 4.06 -0.96
C LEU A 204 2.77 4.35 0.54
N SER A 205 3.35 3.44 1.33
CA SER A 205 3.31 3.49 2.79
C SER A 205 4.40 4.39 3.38
N ARG A 206 4.65 5.49 2.71
CA ARG A 206 5.59 6.56 3.08
C ARG A 206 5.23 7.83 2.32
N ASP A 207 5.44 8.99 2.91
CA ASP A 207 5.03 10.27 2.31
C ASP A 207 6.18 11.10 1.70
N ASP A 208 7.40 10.58 1.74
CA ASP A 208 8.61 11.22 1.21
C ASP A 208 8.85 10.92 -0.28
N VAL A 209 7.84 10.42 -0.98
CA VAL A 209 7.91 10.04 -2.40
C VAL A 209 6.93 10.87 -3.23
N ASP A 210 7.35 11.22 -4.45
CA ASP A 210 6.55 12.01 -5.39
C ASP A 210 6.14 11.22 -6.65
N ALA A 211 6.65 10.01 -6.83
CA ALA A 211 6.36 9.16 -7.97
C ALA A 211 6.45 7.68 -7.60
N PHE A 212 5.89 6.85 -8.48
CA PHE A 212 6.00 5.40 -8.43
C PHE A 212 6.57 4.86 -9.74
N ALA A 213 7.35 3.80 -9.67
CA ALA A 213 7.80 3.03 -10.83
C ALA A 213 7.89 1.54 -10.49
N PRO A 214 7.79 0.65 -11.51
CA PRO A 214 8.06 -0.76 -11.26
C PRO A 214 9.53 -0.97 -10.87
N GLY A 215 9.77 -1.93 -9.96
CA GLY A 215 11.10 -2.27 -9.47
C GLY A 215 11.87 -3.15 -10.46
N ASP A 216 12.25 -2.62 -11.59
CA ASP A 216 12.89 -3.38 -12.68
C ASP A 216 14.17 -4.07 -12.24
N GLU A 217 14.97 -3.46 -11.35
CA GLU A 217 16.20 -4.07 -10.84
C GLU A 217 15.94 -5.31 -10.00
N ALA A 218 14.86 -5.30 -9.21
CA ALA A 218 14.49 -6.42 -8.35
C ALA A 218 13.79 -7.53 -9.12
N ASP A 219 12.93 -7.16 -10.06
CA ASP A 219 12.14 -8.10 -10.86
C ASP A 219 11.91 -7.55 -12.27
N PRO A 220 12.83 -7.80 -13.21
CA PRO A 220 12.69 -7.31 -14.59
C PRO A 220 11.42 -7.80 -15.28
N ARG A 221 11.01 -9.03 -15.01
CA ARG A 221 9.79 -9.58 -15.63
C ARG A 221 8.53 -8.89 -15.13
N TYR A 222 8.49 -8.52 -13.85
CA TYR A 222 7.39 -7.71 -13.32
C TYR A 222 7.31 -6.36 -14.05
N GLY A 223 8.44 -5.71 -14.25
CA GLY A 223 8.49 -4.43 -14.98
C GLY A 223 7.96 -4.54 -16.40
N GLU A 224 8.34 -5.59 -17.13
CA GLU A 224 7.81 -5.85 -18.49
C GLU A 224 6.29 -6.04 -18.47
N LEU A 225 5.79 -6.88 -17.57
CA LEU A 225 4.35 -7.14 -17.42
C LEU A 225 3.58 -5.91 -16.96
N PHE A 226 4.19 -5.09 -16.10
CA PHE A 226 3.59 -3.83 -15.65
C PHE A 226 3.35 -2.89 -16.85
N ARG A 227 4.35 -2.71 -17.70
CA ARG A 227 4.24 -1.86 -18.90
C ARG A 227 3.25 -2.45 -19.91
N GLU A 228 3.23 -3.76 -20.08
CA GLU A 228 2.26 -4.45 -20.91
C GLU A 228 0.83 -4.27 -20.39
N ALA A 229 0.63 -4.43 -19.09
CA ALA A 229 -0.66 -4.23 -18.44
C ALA A 229 -1.17 -2.78 -18.61
N GLN A 230 -0.28 -1.81 -18.41
CA GLN A 230 -0.60 -0.39 -18.58
C GLN A 230 -1.02 -0.11 -20.03
N ALA A 231 -0.28 -0.65 -21.01
CA ALA A 231 -0.61 -0.50 -22.42
C ALA A 231 -1.94 -1.18 -22.79
N ALA A 232 -2.29 -2.27 -22.11
CA ALA A 232 -3.55 -3.00 -22.32
C ALA A 232 -4.77 -2.29 -21.70
N GLY A 233 -4.58 -1.31 -20.83
CA GLY A 233 -5.66 -0.55 -20.22
C GLY A 233 -5.85 -0.79 -18.72
N VAL A 234 -4.93 -1.49 -18.04
CA VAL A 234 -4.91 -1.55 -16.58
C VAL A 234 -4.56 -0.15 -16.05
N GLU A 235 -5.42 0.38 -15.19
CA GLU A 235 -5.23 1.68 -14.58
C GLU A 235 -4.28 1.56 -13.39
N ILE A 236 -3.34 2.49 -13.24
CA ILE A 236 -2.37 2.47 -12.15
C ILE A 236 -2.62 3.70 -11.28
N LEU A 237 -2.97 3.49 -10.03
CA LEU A 237 -3.30 4.56 -9.08
C LEU A 237 -2.39 4.48 -7.85
N PRO A 238 -1.19 5.04 -7.88
CA PRO A 238 -0.31 5.08 -6.70
C PRO A 238 -0.88 6.01 -5.64
N CYS A 239 -1.32 5.44 -4.52
CA CYS A 239 -1.93 6.17 -3.41
C CYS A 239 -0.91 6.38 -2.30
N CYS A 240 -0.67 7.63 -1.92
CA CYS A 240 0.31 7.98 -0.91
C CYS A 240 -0.34 8.25 0.45
N PHE A 241 0.31 7.75 1.52
CA PHE A 241 -0.19 7.86 2.88
C PHE A 241 0.90 8.36 3.82
N ARG A 242 0.48 9.12 4.84
CA ARG A 242 1.34 9.56 5.93
C ARG A 242 1.06 8.74 7.18
N PHE A 243 2.11 8.17 7.76
CA PHE A 243 2.06 7.32 8.94
C PHE A 243 2.50 8.08 10.17
N GLU A 244 1.59 8.24 11.13
CA GLU A 244 1.83 8.86 12.43
C GLU A 244 1.59 7.84 13.54
N ALA A 245 1.94 8.17 14.77
CA ALA A 245 1.78 7.26 15.90
C ALA A 245 0.33 6.92 16.22
N GLY A 246 -0.63 7.79 15.88
CA GLY A 246 -2.04 7.62 16.21
C GLY A 246 -2.99 7.66 15.02
N ARG A 247 -2.48 7.88 13.81
CA ARG A 247 -3.31 7.96 12.62
C ARG A 247 -2.53 7.69 11.35
N ILE A 248 -3.26 7.35 10.29
CA ILE A 248 -2.75 7.28 8.93
C ILE A 248 -3.65 8.15 8.06
N SER A 249 -3.06 9.05 7.28
CA SER A 249 -3.78 10.06 6.51
C SER A 249 -3.48 9.95 5.01
N TRP A 250 -4.47 10.32 4.21
CA TRP A 250 -4.36 10.41 2.76
C TRP A 250 -3.44 11.58 2.35
N GLN A 251 -2.49 11.29 1.46
CA GLN A 251 -1.57 12.31 0.94
C GLN A 251 -1.74 12.55 -0.58
N GLY A 252 -2.68 11.88 -1.19
CA GLY A 252 -2.98 12.06 -2.62
C GLY A 252 -2.37 10.98 -3.51
N LEU A 253 -2.69 11.10 -4.79
CA LEU A 253 -2.12 10.25 -5.82
C LEU A 253 -0.73 10.73 -6.22
N ARG A 254 0.08 9.80 -6.69
CA ARG A 254 1.41 10.10 -7.27
C ARG A 254 1.46 9.67 -8.72
N GLY A 255 2.34 10.31 -9.49
CA GLY A 255 2.56 9.96 -10.89
C GLY A 255 3.27 8.63 -11.05
N VAL A 256 3.11 8.03 -12.23
CA VAL A 256 3.77 6.78 -12.60
C VAL A 256 4.90 7.09 -13.56
N LYS A 257 6.10 6.60 -13.27
CA LYS A 257 7.23 6.59 -14.21
C LYS A 257 7.29 5.22 -14.87
N ALA A 258 7.59 5.18 -16.16
CA ALA A 258 7.73 3.92 -16.90
C ALA A 258 8.91 3.09 -16.36
N ARG A 259 9.96 3.77 -15.91
CA ARG A 259 11.16 3.23 -15.29
C ARG A 259 11.67 4.19 -14.24
N ASN A 260 12.40 3.68 -13.31
CA ASN A 260 13.13 4.50 -12.36
C ASN A 260 14.41 5.06 -13.00
#